data_2c7a421763c50e2c0ac3b637beb878fe
#
_entry.id   2c7a421763c50e2c0ac3b637beb878fe
#
_cell.length_a   1.000
_cell.length_b   1.000
_cell.length_c   1.000
_cell.angle_alpha   90.00
_cell.angle_beta   90.00
_cell.angle_gamma   90.00
#
_symmetry.space_group_name_H-M   'P 1'
#
loop_
_entity.id
_entity.type
_entity.pdbx_description
1 polymer ?
#
loop_
_entity_poly.entity_id
_entity_poly.type
_entity_poly.pdbx_seq_one_letter_code
_entity_poly.pdbx_strand_id
1 'polypeptide(L)'
;MADLSLYRPNVGVVLFHPDGRVWLGRRAKTPEPYCWQFPQGGVDPDEVERGEWEAAARRELLEETGVRYADLLAATEDWITYDFPPEASGAKITRGWTGQKKKWVALRFTGDEAEIDLEAHPPVDFEAWRWGQLDEVCDLIVPFKRPAYEQVVAAFARFAA
;
A
#
# COMPACT_ATOMS: atom_id res chain seq x y z
N MET A 1 23.95 0.23 -6.66
CA MET A 1 22.52 0.21 -7.04
C MET A 1 21.93 -1.16 -6.77
N ALA A 2 20.74 -1.21 -6.24
CA ALA A 2 20.05 -2.47 -6.02
C ALA A 2 19.61 -3.08 -7.35
N ASP A 3 19.72 -4.40 -7.47
CA ASP A 3 19.21 -5.12 -8.63
C ASP A 3 17.71 -5.32 -8.44
N LEU A 4 16.91 -4.53 -9.14
CA LEU A 4 15.45 -4.55 -9.02
C LEU A 4 14.80 -5.88 -9.41
N SER A 5 15.52 -6.71 -10.19
CA SER A 5 15.00 -8.03 -10.54
C SER A 5 14.90 -8.98 -9.37
N LEU A 6 15.56 -8.66 -8.24
CA LEU A 6 15.52 -9.44 -7.00
C LEU A 6 14.33 -9.06 -6.11
N TYR A 7 13.55 -8.06 -6.52
CA TYR A 7 12.42 -7.53 -5.74
C TYR A 7 11.09 -7.88 -6.39
N ARG A 8 10.16 -8.39 -5.58
CA ARG A 8 8.83 -8.74 -6.07
C ARG A 8 8.03 -7.48 -6.39
N PRO A 9 7.48 -7.36 -7.62
CA PRO A 9 6.66 -6.20 -7.98
C PRO A 9 5.34 -6.17 -7.22
N ASN A 10 5.00 -4.98 -6.72
CA ASN A 10 3.74 -4.72 -6.01
C ASN A 10 3.26 -3.32 -6.35
N VAL A 11 2.02 -3.04 -5.97
CA VAL A 11 1.45 -1.70 -6.02
C VAL A 11 0.91 -1.35 -4.64
N GLY A 12 1.05 -0.08 -4.26
CA GLY A 12 0.46 0.43 -3.04
C GLY A 12 -0.46 1.60 -3.34
N VAL A 13 -1.41 1.85 -2.46
CA VAL A 13 -2.41 2.90 -2.64
C VAL A 13 -2.44 3.79 -1.42
N VAL A 14 -2.35 5.11 -1.63
CA VAL A 14 -2.67 6.08 -0.60
C VAL A 14 -4.01 6.70 -0.97
N LEU A 15 -5.05 6.38 -0.21
CA LEU A 15 -6.39 6.89 -0.43
C LEU A 15 -6.60 8.12 0.46
N PHE A 16 -6.73 9.28 -0.17
CA PHE A 16 -6.95 10.54 0.53
C PHE A 16 -8.45 10.83 0.68
N HIS A 17 -8.85 11.19 1.88
CA HIS A 17 -10.14 11.81 2.13
C HIS A 17 -10.15 13.20 1.48
N PRO A 18 -11.32 13.74 1.09
CA PRO A 18 -11.36 15.12 0.56
C PRO A 18 -10.70 16.18 1.45
N ASP A 19 -10.64 15.96 2.76
CA ASP A 19 -10.00 16.90 3.70
C ASP A 19 -8.48 16.71 3.85
N GLY A 20 -7.89 15.73 3.13
CA GLY A 20 -6.44 15.49 3.17
C GLY A 20 -5.98 14.41 4.14
N ARG A 21 -6.88 13.85 4.95
CA ARG A 21 -6.54 12.66 5.75
C ARG A 21 -6.41 11.45 4.85
N VAL A 22 -5.79 10.39 5.35
CA VAL A 22 -5.57 9.16 4.59
C VAL A 22 -6.23 7.97 5.25
N TRP A 23 -6.62 7.00 4.42
CA TRP A 23 -7.16 5.73 4.87
C TRP A 23 -6.04 4.85 5.42
N LEU A 24 -6.21 4.37 6.66
CA LEU A 24 -5.28 3.45 7.31
C LEU A 24 -6.03 2.19 7.69
N GLY A 25 -5.46 1.04 7.33
CA GLY A 25 -6.01 -0.26 7.67
C GLY A 25 -5.19 -0.97 8.74
N ARG A 26 -5.88 -1.59 9.69
CA ARG A 26 -5.24 -2.43 10.69
C ARG A 26 -5.14 -3.86 10.14
N ARG A 27 -3.94 -4.34 9.96
CA ARG A 27 -3.71 -5.70 9.44
C ARG A 27 -4.24 -6.75 10.40
N ALA A 28 -5.01 -7.69 9.84
CA ALA A 28 -5.51 -8.82 10.61
C ALA A 28 -4.34 -9.66 11.14
N LYS A 29 -4.49 -10.21 12.33
CA LYS A 29 -3.53 -11.14 12.97
C LYS A 29 -2.12 -10.55 13.13
N THR A 30 -2.01 -9.24 13.24
CA THR A 30 -0.73 -8.55 13.40
C THR A 30 -0.70 -7.85 14.74
N PRO A 31 0.34 -8.08 15.57
CA PRO A 31 0.38 -7.47 16.90
C PRO A 31 0.65 -5.97 16.86
N GLU A 32 0.07 -5.27 17.82
CA GLU A 32 0.35 -3.84 18.01
C GLU A 32 1.77 -3.64 18.53
N PRO A 33 2.35 -2.44 18.30
CA PRO A 33 1.72 -1.26 17.68
C PRO A 33 1.86 -1.18 16.15
N TYR A 34 2.64 -2.07 15.54
CA TYR A 34 3.06 -1.96 14.14
C TYR A 34 2.13 -2.74 13.20
N CYS A 35 0.85 -2.42 13.25
CA CYS A 35 -0.17 -3.14 12.50
C CYS A 35 -0.98 -2.30 11.51
N TRP A 36 -0.72 -1.00 11.43
CA TRP A 36 -1.44 -0.10 10.53
C TRP A 36 -0.63 0.15 9.25
N GLN A 37 -1.31 0.11 8.11
CA GLN A 37 -0.65 0.33 6.83
C GLN A 37 -1.64 0.82 5.76
N PHE A 38 -1.10 1.20 4.61
CA PHE A 38 -1.87 1.49 3.41
C PHE A 38 -2.24 0.20 2.67
N PRO A 39 -3.33 0.21 1.89
CA PRO A 39 -3.65 -0.92 1.00
C PRO A 39 -2.51 -1.18 0.02
N GLN A 40 -2.27 -2.46 -0.27
CA GLN A 40 -1.21 -2.85 -1.20
C GLN A 40 -1.41 -4.30 -1.64
N GLY A 41 -0.84 -4.64 -2.76
CA GLY A 41 -0.90 -6.02 -3.24
C GLY A 41 0.01 -6.28 -4.42
N GLY A 42 0.08 -7.54 -4.82
CA GLY A 42 0.90 -7.96 -5.95
C GLY A 42 0.33 -7.49 -7.28
N VAL A 43 1.19 -7.37 -8.27
CA VAL A 43 0.79 -7.07 -9.64
C VAL A 43 1.13 -8.25 -10.53
N ASP A 44 0.29 -8.47 -11.54
CA ASP A 44 0.54 -9.51 -12.52
C ASP A 44 1.66 -9.09 -13.48
N PRO A 45 2.42 -10.06 -14.05
CA PRO A 45 3.46 -9.72 -15.02
C PRO A 45 2.97 -8.84 -16.18
N ASP A 46 1.76 -9.05 -16.65
CA ASP A 46 1.17 -8.26 -17.72
C ASP A 46 0.96 -6.81 -17.31
N GLU A 47 0.53 -6.58 -16.06
CA GLU A 47 0.36 -5.22 -15.52
C GLU A 47 1.69 -4.50 -15.42
N VAL A 48 2.75 -5.21 -15.00
CA VAL A 48 4.10 -4.65 -14.93
C VAL A 48 4.58 -4.25 -16.33
N GLU A 49 4.42 -5.17 -17.30
CA GLU A 49 4.88 -4.97 -18.67
C GLU A 49 4.19 -3.78 -19.33
N ARG A 50 2.90 -3.60 -19.07
CA ARG A 50 2.09 -2.52 -19.65
C ARG A 50 2.15 -1.22 -18.84
N GLY A 51 2.74 -1.25 -17.65
CA GLY A 51 2.76 -0.09 -16.76
C GLY A 51 1.39 0.32 -16.26
N GLU A 52 0.48 -0.64 -16.07
CA GLU A 52 -0.91 -0.40 -15.65
C GLU A 52 -1.03 -0.25 -14.14
N TRP A 53 -0.29 0.69 -13.55
CA TRP A 53 -0.23 0.88 -12.11
C TRP A 53 -1.54 1.38 -11.51
N GLU A 54 -2.22 2.28 -12.21
CA GLU A 54 -3.51 2.80 -11.74
C GLU A 54 -4.57 1.68 -11.69
N ALA A 55 -4.65 0.87 -12.74
CA ALA A 55 -5.60 -0.23 -12.79
C ALA A 55 -5.34 -1.26 -11.69
N ALA A 56 -4.07 -1.60 -11.47
CA ALA A 56 -3.66 -2.53 -10.42
C ALA A 56 -3.97 -1.96 -9.03
N ALA A 57 -3.70 -0.67 -8.82
CA ALA A 57 -3.99 0.01 -7.56
C ALA A 57 -5.48 0.01 -7.26
N ARG A 58 -6.32 0.32 -8.25
CA ARG A 58 -7.77 0.33 -8.08
C ARG A 58 -8.31 -1.06 -7.78
N ARG A 59 -7.76 -2.09 -8.42
CA ARG A 59 -8.14 -3.49 -8.15
C ARG A 59 -7.82 -3.87 -6.70
N GLU A 60 -6.60 -3.58 -6.24
CA GLU A 60 -6.20 -3.89 -4.86
C GLU A 60 -7.02 -3.09 -3.85
N LEU A 61 -7.29 -1.83 -4.12
CA LEU A 61 -8.12 -0.99 -3.25
C LEU A 61 -9.52 -1.59 -3.12
N LEU A 62 -10.13 -1.98 -4.25
CA LEU A 62 -11.45 -2.61 -4.25
C LEU A 62 -11.45 -3.92 -3.47
N GLU A 63 -10.47 -4.79 -3.71
CA GLU A 63 -10.37 -6.08 -3.05
C GLU A 63 -10.19 -5.95 -1.54
N GLU A 64 -9.37 -5.01 -1.09
CA GLU A 64 -9.04 -4.89 0.32
C GLU A 64 -10.02 -4.01 1.11
N THR A 65 -10.67 -3.04 0.47
CA THR A 65 -11.48 -2.04 1.17
C THR A 65 -12.91 -1.92 0.67
N GLY A 66 -13.22 -2.43 -0.51
CA GLY A 66 -14.53 -2.23 -1.14
C GLY A 66 -14.69 -0.89 -1.85
N VAL A 67 -13.68 -0.04 -1.82
CA VAL A 67 -13.78 1.31 -2.43
C VAL A 67 -13.72 1.24 -3.95
N ARG A 68 -14.73 1.83 -4.61
CA ARG A 68 -14.85 1.90 -6.06
C ARG A 68 -14.63 3.30 -6.63
N TYR A 69 -14.98 4.34 -5.85
CA TYR A 69 -15.05 5.71 -6.36
C TYR A 69 -13.91 6.55 -5.80
N ALA A 70 -12.93 6.83 -6.64
CA ALA A 70 -11.78 7.64 -6.28
C ALA A 70 -11.16 8.24 -7.55
N ASP A 71 -10.67 9.47 -7.43
CA ASP A 71 -10.01 10.16 -8.53
C ASP A 71 -8.50 10.02 -8.41
N LEU A 72 -7.83 9.85 -9.55
CA LEU A 72 -6.37 9.78 -9.58
C LEU A 72 -5.75 11.13 -9.24
N LEU A 73 -4.83 11.14 -8.28
CA LEU A 73 -4.04 12.34 -7.95
C LEU A 73 -2.65 12.28 -8.57
N ALA A 74 -1.92 11.19 -8.34
CA ALA A 74 -0.57 10.99 -8.85
C ALA A 74 -0.13 9.55 -8.68
N ALA A 75 0.98 9.21 -9.32
CA ALA A 75 1.65 7.92 -9.11
C ALA A 75 3.15 8.18 -9.04
N THR A 76 3.88 7.35 -8.30
CA THR A 76 5.34 7.44 -8.27
C THR A 76 5.92 6.95 -9.60
N GLU A 77 6.93 7.64 -10.11
CA GLU A 77 7.61 7.23 -11.33
C GLU A 77 8.59 6.09 -11.06
N ASP A 78 9.29 6.18 -9.93
CA ASP A 78 10.29 5.19 -9.55
C ASP A 78 9.72 4.14 -8.63
N TRP A 79 10.41 2.98 -8.59
CA TRP A 79 10.13 1.95 -7.63
C TRP A 79 10.60 2.39 -6.24
N ILE A 80 9.77 2.16 -5.23
CA ILE A 80 10.14 2.32 -3.82
C ILE A 80 10.29 0.90 -3.27
N THR A 81 11.46 0.60 -2.71
CA THR A 81 11.81 -0.75 -2.29
C THR A 81 12.00 -0.88 -0.79
N TYR A 82 11.80 -2.08 -0.28
CA TYR A 82 12.32 -2.47 1.03
C TYR A 82 12.81 -3.90 0.97
N ASP A 83 13.81 -4.22 1.79
CA ASP A 83 14.35 -5.57 1.91
C ASP A 83 13.61 -6.31 3.03
N PHE A 84 13.41 -7.60 2.85
CA PHE A 84 12.93 -8.43 3.95
C PHE A 84 13.99 -8.48 5.06
N PRO A 85 13.55 -8.45 6.34
CA PRO A 85 14.51 -8.52 7.43
C PRO A 85 15.15 -9.91 7.52
N PRO A 86 16.34 -10.03 8.16
CA PRO A 86 17.00 -11.33 8.29
C PRO A 86 16.13 -12.42 8.91
N GLU A 87 15.23 -12.06 9.82
CA GLU A 87 14.31 -12.98 10.49
C GLU A 87 13.32 -13.62 9.53
N ALA A 88 13.03 -12.96 8.40
CA ALA A 88 12.16 -13.47 7.36
C ALA A 88 12.93 -14.16 6.24
N SER A 89 14.24 -14.37 6.41
CA SER A 89 15.06 -15.02 5.39
C SER A 89 14.68 -16.49 5.25
N GLY A 90 14.73 -17.00 4.02
CA GLY A 90 14.39 -18.37 3.70
C GLY A 90 13.44 -18.44 2.52
N ALA A 91 13.75 -19.29 1.55
CA ALA A 91 13.01 -19.40 0.31
C ALA A 91 11.51 -19.68 0.51
N LYS A 92 11.14 -20.36 1.60
CA LYS A 92 9.74 -20.70 1.90
C LYS A 92 8.93 -19.46 2.27
N ILE A 93 9.54 -18.51 3.00
CA ILE A 93 8.86 -17.28 3.45
C ILE A 93 8.94 -16.20 2.36
N THR A 94 10.12 -15.98 1.80
CA THR A 94 10.38 -14.89 0.85
C THR A 94 10.16 -15.31 -0.60
N ARG A 95 10.00 -16.59 -0.86
CA ARG A 95 9.88 -17.19 -2.20
C ARG A 95 11.07 -16.84 -3.09
N GLY A 96 12.25 -16.66 -2.48
CA GLY A 96 13.49 -16.33 -3.19
C GLY A 96 13.69 -14.84 -3.45
N TRP A 97 12.75 -13.99 -3.09
CA TRP A 97 12.89 -12.54 -3.28
C TRP A 97 13.72 -11.92 -2.17
N THR A 98 14.49 -10.88 -2.52
CA THR A 98 15.24 -10.08 -1.55
C THR A 98 14.32 -9.14 -0.76
N GLY A 99 13.27 -8.68 -1.42
CA GLY A 99 12.30 -7.75 -0.84
C GLY A 99 11.17 -7.49 -1.80
N GLN A 100 10.53 -6.35 -1.64
CA GLN A 100 9.48 -5.90 -2.56
C GLN A 100 9.84 -4.55 -3.16
N LYS A 101 9.37 -4.33 -4.38
CA LYS A 101 9.41 -3.02 -5.03
C LYS A 101 7.98 -2.64 -5.36
N LYS A 102 7.63 -1.38 -5.09
CA LYS A 102 6.27 -0.89 -5.28
C LYS A 102 6.22 0.38 -6.10
N LYS A 103 5.23 0.44 -6.97
CA LYS A 103 4.74 1.70 -7.50
C LYS A 103 3.59 2.11 -6.59
N TRP A 104 3.56 3.38 -6.21
CA TRP A 104 2.51 3.90 -5.33
C TRP A 104 1.61 4.83 -6.11
N VAL A 105 0.32 4.72 -5.85
CA VAL A 105 -0.72 5.51 -6.51
C VAL A 105 -1.52 6.25 -5.46
N ALA A 106 -1.62 7.57 -5.60
CA ALA A 106 -2.44 8.40 -4.73
C ALA A 106 -3.79 8.64 -5.38
N LEU A 107 -4.85 8.35 -4.66
CA LEU A 107 -6.24 8.52 -5.10
C LEU A 107 -6.99 9.36 -4.08
N ARG A 108 -7.97 10.15 -4.54
CA ARG A 108 -8.86 10.91 -3.66
C ARG A 108 -10.23 10.26 -3.63
N PHE A 109 -10.68 9.90 -2.44
CA PHE A 109 -11.98 9.26 -2.24
C PHE A 109 -13.12 10.20 -2.67
N THR A 110 -14.02 9.73 -3.52
CA THR A 110 -15.18 10.50 -4.01
C THR A 110 -16.49 9.80 -3.69
N GLY A 111 -16.43 8.64 -3.04
CA GLY A 111 -17.62 7.87 -2.71
C GLY A 111 -18.16 8.14 -1.31
N ASP A 112 -18.99 7.23 -0.87
CA ASP A 112 -19.58 7.25 0.48
C ASP A 112 -18.85 6.22 1.34
N GLU A 113 -18.60 6.55 2.62
CA GLU A 113 -17.95 5.61 3.55
C GLU A 113 -18.73 4.30 3.71
N ALA A 114 -20.02 4.30 3.43
CA ALA A 114 -20.84 3.09 3.45
C ALA A 114 -20.37 2.03 2.45
N GLU A 115 -19.62 2.40 1.41
CA GLU A 115 -19.07 1.41 0.46
C GLU A 115 -17.85 0.66 1.00
N ILE A 116 -17.23 1.15 2.08
CA ILE A 116 -16.07 0.50 2.67
C ILE A 116 -16.51 -0.78 3.37
N ASP A 117 -16.02 -1.92 2.85
CA ASP A 117 -16.36 -3.24 3.32
C ASP A 117 -15.09 -4.11 3.28
N LEU A 118 -14.51 -4.33 4.45
CA LEU A 118 -13.27 -5.08 4.58
C LEU A 118 -13.45 -6.58 4.31
N GLU A 119 -14.67 -7.06 4.30
CA GLU A 119 -14.99 -8.48 4.13
C GLU A 119 -15.52 -8.82 2.73
N ALA A 120 -15.61 -7.82 1.83
CA ALA A 120 -16.21 -7.99 0.51
C ALA A 120 -15.49 -9.03 -0.35
N HIS A 121 -14.17 -9.14 -0.21
CA HIS A 121 -13.35 -10.04 -1.03
C HIS A 121 -12.38 -10.83 -0.15
N PRO A 122 -12.81 -11.96 0.42
CA PRO A 122 -11.90 -12.81 1.21
C PRO A 122 -10.70 -13.30 0.38
N PRO A 123 -9.53 -13.52 1.00
CA PRO A 123 -9.28 -13.44 2.44
C PRO A 123 -9.20 -12.01 2.94
N VAL A 124 -9.59 -11.80 4.20
CA VAL A 124 -9.63 -10.46 4.82
C VAL A 124 -8.23 -10.03 5.22
N ASP A 125 -7.77 -8.92 4.65
CA ASP A 125 -6.45 -8.35 4.94
C ASP A 125 -6.47 -7.40 6.15
N PHE A 126 -7.56 -6.67 6.32
CA PHE A 126 -7.70 -5.68 7.39
C PHE A 126 -8.90 -6.01 8.28
N GLU A 127 -8.71 -5.87 9.58
CA GLU A 127 -9.78 -6.12 10.56
C GLU A 127 -10.45 -4.83 11.06
N ALA A 128 -9.84 -3.66 10.77
CA ALA A 128 -10.38 -2.35 11.12
C ALA A 128 -9.76 -1.30 10.20
N TRP A 129 -10.34 -0.12 10.15
CA TRP A 129 -9.81 1.00 9.39
C TRP A 129 -10.16 2.33 10.05
N ARG A 130 -9.43 3.38 9.71
CA ARG A 130 -9.73 4.75 10.13
C ARG A 130 -9.07 5.75 9.19
N TRP A 131 -9.56 6.97 9.22
CA TRP A 131 -8.85 8.09 8.61
C TRP A 131 -7.78 8.58 9.59
N GLY A 132 -6.63 8.95 9.07
CA GLY A 132 -5.52 9.47 9.88
C GLY A 132 -4.69 10.46 9.11
N GLN A 133 -3.65 10.98 9.75
CA GLN A 133 -2.72 11.88 9.09
C GLN A 133 -1.73 11.09 8.23
N LEU A 134 -1.33 11.65 7.10
CA LEU A 134 -0.42 10.95 6.18
C LEU A 134 0.86 10.49 6.86
N ASP A 135 1.48 11.36 7.66
CA ASP A 135 2.80 11.07 8.25
C ASP A 135 2.74 10.13 9.45
N GLU A 136 1.58 9.95 10.09
CA GLU A 136 1.51 9.06 11.26
C GLU A 136 1.77 7.60 10.90
N VAL A 137 1.56 7.21 9.64
CA VAL A 137 1.79 5.84 9.20
C VAL A 137 3.24 5.40 9.41
N CYS A 138 4.18 6.34 9.36
CA CYS A 138 5.60 6.02 9.55
C CYS A 138 5.90 5.48 10.95
N ASP A 139 5.11 5.86 11.95
CA ASP A 139 5.25 5.36 13.32
C ASP A 139 4.41 4.11 13.59
N LEU A 140 3.51 3.77 12.67
CA LEU A 140 2.56 2.66 12.84
C LEU A 140 2.87 1.46 11.96
N ILE A 141 3.73 1.63 10.95
CA ILE A 141 4.15 0.55 10.08
C ILE A 141 5.27 -0.26 10.73
N VAL A 142 5.36 -1.53 10.39
CA VAL A 142 6.46 -2.38 10.86
C VAL A 142 7.81 -1.73 10.51
N PRO A 143 8.77 -1.68 11.48
CA PRO A 143 9.97 -0.84 11.32
C PRO A 143 10.79 -1.06 10.06
N PHE A 144 10.90 -2.28 9.55
CA PHE A 144 11.72 -2.52 8.35
C PHE A 144 11.13 -1.88 7.08
N LYS A 145 9.85 -1.52 7.10
CA LYS A 145 9.19 -0.82 5.97
C LYS A 145 9.21 0.70 6.13
N ARG A 146 9.60 1.21 7.30
CA ARG A 146 9.55 2.65 7.58
C ARG A 146 10.27 3.51 6.55
N PRO A 147 11.52 3.20 6.13
CA PRO A 147 12.21 4.04 5.14
C PRO A 147 11.44 4.15 3.82
N ALA A 148 10.80 3.08 3.37
CA ALA A 148 9.98 3.10 2.17
C ALA A 148 8.74 3.98 2.38
N TYR A 149 8.07 3.86 3.51
CA TYR A 149 6.90 4.68 3.82
C TYR A 149 7.23 6.17 3.96
N GLU A 150 8.41 6.49 4.46
CA GLU A 150 8.88 7.89 4.50
C GLU A 150 9.00 8.49 3.10
N GLN A 151 9.45 7.68 2.13
CA GLN A 151 9.50 8.10 0.73
C GLN A 151 8.10 8.33 0.15
N VAL A 152 7.14 7.47 0.49
CA VAL A 152 5.75 7.60 0.04
C VAL A 152 5.13 8.88 0.59
N VAL A 153 5.33 9.14 1.89
CA VAL A 153 4.84 10.35 2.54
C VAL A 153 5.42 11.60 1.87
N ALA A 154 6.72 11.60 1.60
CA ALA A 154 7.36 12.72 0.91
C ALA A 154 6.80 12.93 -0.50
N ALA A 155 6.55 11.83 -1.23
CA ALA A 155 6.04 11.88 -2.60
C ALA A 155 4.64 12.49 -2.68
N PHE A 156 3.81 12.28 -1.67
CA PHE A 156 2.39 12.66 -1.70
C PHE A 156 2.02 13.74 -0.68
N ALA A 157 3.00 14.34 0.01
CA ALA A 157 2.76 15.35 1.04
C ALA A 157 1.89 16.51 0.56
N ARG A 158 1.99 16.87 -0.72
CA ARG A 158 1.22 17.99 -1.29
C ARG A 158 -0.30 17.77 -1.29
N PHE A 159 -0.75 16.53 -1.13
CA PHE A 159 -2.18 16.20 -1.09
C PHE A 159 -2.73 16.12 0.34
N ALA A 160 -1.85 16.16 1.33
CA ALA A 160 -2.24 16.04 2.73
C ALA A 160 -2.81 17.35 3.29
N ALA A 161 -3.59 17.19 4.34
CA ALA A 161 -4.15 18.31 5.08
C ALA A 161 -3.07 19.12 5.78
#